data_d5037cc4905249bec79938ad26d247e1
#
_entry.id   d5037cc4905249bec79938ad26d247e1
#
_cell.length_a   1.000
_cell.length_b   1.000
_cell.length_c   1.000
_cell.angle_alpha   90.00
_cell.angle_beta   90.00
_cell.angle_gamma   90.00
#
_symmetry.space_group_name_H-M   'P 1'
#
loop_
_entity.id
_entity.type
_entity.pdbx_description
1 polymer ?
#
loop_
_entity_poly.entity_id
_entity_poly.type
_entity_poly.pdbx_seq_one_letter_code
_entity_poly.pdbx_strand_id
1 'polypeptide(L)'
;MDKYKKFMYIGIFILLISLVSSAGTYAWFTWISPSNTSVTLSIGNLADVTFTSGPDINITNLAPVYNYTDGVSTTFTVRNTNSTDSLLYKVKLEITSIANELKDESFKYTLVKDNKVVKTGNLKDAVNGNTLILNTSSLDKGSTSSPKISTFKLYFWIDGNMENNPNMMNKSLVGKIDVGVETNVITNTESSISSTSKFLNSEVPRQNITTLKVVDNLDIPEGATVVDVSKNSDNTIKMWYNEADANGNYDITIGSNNIIYANPSGSNLFSNLTNVTSIDLSNLDTSGMTNMSNMFSGNTLLTSINFGDNFNTSNVNNMRAMFNDCNSLKKLDLSGFNTSDVTSMDSMFRKCKSLKNIDLSNFDTTNVITMAYMFEECSSLTNLDLSSFGTSKVKLMNDMFYNCSNLLSLDLSNFDTSNVTNMTDMFWKCNALITLDLTNFDTSNVNNMGSMFRDCASLTNLDLSSFDTSNVINISHMFRNCSLLTILDLSSFNTSSVVNMVNTFALTYNLKTIYVSDKWDISNVSESAGMFNGCTSLKGAVPYDRSKTDASMANYTNGYLTKK
;
A
#
# COMPACT_ATOMS: atom_id res chain seq x y z
N MET A 1 55.57 11.36 35.04
CA MET A 1 55.24 12.00 33.74
C MET A 1 53.73 12.07 33.46
N ASP A 2 52.88 11.24 34.07
CA ASP A 2 51.45 11.24 33.83
C ASP A 2 50.61 12.31 34.53
N LYS A 3 51.06 12.81 35.64
CA LYS A 3 50.36 13.86 36.41
C LYS A 3 50.32 15.20 35.65
N TYR A 4 51.42 15.55 34.96
CA TYR A 4 51.53 16.80 34.20
C TYR A 4 50.71 16.77 32.87
N LYS A 5 50.59 15.64 32.23
CA LYS A 5 49.74 15.47 31.05
C LYS A 5 48.27 15.67 31.39
N LYS A 6 47.81 15.13 32.53
CA LYS A 6 46.43 15.28 33.00
C LYS A 6 46.07 16.74 33.31
N PHE A 7 47.00 17.50 33.92
CA PHE A 7 46.80 18.94 34.18
C PHE A 7 46.85 19.78 32.89
N MET A 8 47.67 19.39 31.91
CA MET A 8 47.72 20.06 30.61
C MET A 8 46.44 19.88 29.81
N TYR A 9 45.82 18.68 29.82
CA TYR A 9 44.52 18.45 29.17
C TYR A 9 43.37 19.18 29.88
N ILE A 10 43.39 19.27 31.21
CA ILE A 10 42.40 20.04 31.97
C ILE A 10 42.58 21.54 31.70
N GLY A 11 43.82 22.04 31.60
CA GLY A 11 44.12 23.43 31.28
C GLY A 11 43.70 23.83 29.88
N ILE A 12 43.89 22.97 28.87
CA ILE A 12 43.43 23.18 27.48
C ILE A 12 41.91 23.15 27.42
N PHE A 13 41.25 22.27 28.18
CA PHE A 13 39.81 22.20 28.27
C PHE A 13 39.16 23.44 28.88
N ILE A 14 39.78 24.00 29.95
CA ILE A 14 39.35 25.26 30.58
C ILE A 14 39.60 26.46 29.66
N LEU A 15 40.69 26.47 28.88
CA LEU A 15 40.99 27.55 27.92
C LEU A 15 40.07 27.55 26.73
N LEU A 16 39.61 26.36 26.27
CA LEU A 16 38.60 26.21 25.23
C LEU A 16 37.21 26.70 25.69
N ILE A 17 36.87 26.49 26.98
CA ILE A 17 35.61 26.99 27.55
C ILE A 17 35.62 28.50 27.70
N SER A 18 36.77 29.13 28.03
CA SER A 18 36.86 30.58 28.21
C SER A 18 36.90 31.39 26.90
N LEU A 19 37.26 30.77 25.78
CA LEU A 19 37.24 31.39 24.45
C LEU A 19 35.85 31.41 23.77
N VAL A 20 34.89 30.63 24.27
CA VAL A 20 33.54 30.52 23.73
C VAL A 20 32.53 31.45 24.44
N SER A 21 32.91 32.12 25.53
CA SER A 21 31.97 32.93 26.32
C SER A 21 31.72 34.36 25.81
N SER A 22 32.28 34.77 24.68
CA SER A 22 32.11 36.12 24.13
C SER A 22 31.39 36.21 22.78
N ALA A 23 31.00 35.11 22.22
CA ALA A 23 30.10 35.08 21.04
C ALA A 23 29.04 34.01 21.29
N GLY A 24 27.77 34.37 21.30
CA GLY A 24 26.65 33.50 21.63
C GLY A 24 26.53 32.24 20.74
N THR A 25 27.49 31.36 20.93
CA THR A 25 27.55 30.03 20.28
C THR A 25 27.34 28.97 21.35
N TYR A 26 26.24 28.27 21.26
CA TYR A 26 25.91 27.10 22.06
C TYR A 26 26.94 26.00 21.84
N ALA A 27 27.62 25.54 22.91
CA ALA A 27 28.51 24.39 22.85
C ALA A 27 27.68 23.10 22.75
N TRP A 28 27.81 22.39 21.66
CA TRP A 28 27.14 21.12 21.39
C TRP A 28 27.88 19.97 22.08
N PHE A 29 27.24 19.30 23.00
CA PHE A 29 27.71 18.01 23.50
C PHE A 29 26.79 16.92 23.01
N THR A 30 27.24 16.16 22.02
CA THR A 30 26.64 14.88 21.69
C THR A 30 27.17 13.81 22.64
N TRP A 31 26.33 13.30 23.51
CA TRP A 31 26.65 12.12 24.31
C TRP A 31 26.04 10.91 23.62
N ILE A 32 26.89 10.05 23.08
CA ILE A 32 26.47 8.74 22.50
C ILE A 32 26.65 7.72 23.61
N SER A 33 25.58 7.09 24.05
CA SER A 33 25.66 5.94 24.95
C SER A 33 26.43 4.81 24.24
N PRO A 34 27.53 4.27 24.83
CA PRO A 34 28.35 3.28 24.14
C PRO A 34 27.77 1.84 24.15
N SER A 35 26.56 1.62 24.60
CA SER A 35 25.99 0.26 24.67
C SER A 35 25.04 -0.05 23.51
N ASN A 36 25.57 -0.73 22.49
CA ASN A 36 24.76 -1.52 21.59
C ASN A 36 24.22 -2.72 22.38
N THR A 37 23.00 -2.60 22.92
CA THR A 37 22.35 -3.70 23.62
C THR A 37 21.46 -4.43 22.63
N SER A 38 21.74 -5.70 22.38
CA SER A 38 20.88 -6.56 21.59
C SER A 38 19.86 -7.23 22.48
N VAL A 39 18.59 -7.01 22.22
CA VAL A 39 17.50 -7.78 22.84
C VAL A 39 17.28 -9.02 21.95
N THR A 40 17.60 -10.20 22.48
CA THR A 40 17.36 -11.45 21.78
C THR A 40 16.05 -12.06 22.31
N LEU A 41 15.06 -12.13 21.43
CA LEU A 41 13.80 -12.82 21.70
C LEU A 41 13.96 -14.26 21.19
N SER A 42 14.17 -15.21 22.11
CA SER A 42 14.21 -16.64 21.79
C SER A 42 12.86 -17.24 22.12
N ILE A 43 12.09 -17.59 21.08
CA ILE A 43 10.85 -18.35 21.24
C ILE A 43 11.21 -19.84 21.10
N GLY A 44 11.47 -20.47 22.23
CA GLY A 44 11.42 -21.92 22.35
C GLY A 44 10.18 -22.26 23.16
N ASN A 45 9.28 -23.06 22.65
CA ASN A 45 7.98 -23.43 23.24
C ASN A 45 7.32 -22.36 24.12
N LEU A 46 6.18 -21.89 23.70
CA LEU A 46 5.35 -20.74 24.13
C LEU A 46 5.21 -20.42 25.64
N ALA A 47 5.83 -21.15 26.54
CA ALA A 47 5.72 -20.97 27.99
C ALA A 47 6.83 -20.12 28.63
N ASP A 48 7.96 -19.88 27.95
CA ASP A 48 9.13 -19.23 28.54
C ASP A 48 9.70 -18.10 27.68
N VAL A 49 8.89 -17.06 27.41
CA VAL A 49 9.42 -15.83 26.82
C VAL A 49 9.95 -14.93 27.94
N THR A 50 11.18 -15.09 28.33
CA THR A 50 11.87 -14.17 29.23
C THR A 50 12.48 -13.02 28.42
N PHE A 51 12.01 -11.80 28.69
CA PHE A 51 12.56 -10.57 28.12
C PHE A 51 13.84 -10.17 28.87
N THR A 52 14.88 -9.90 28.09
CA THR A 52 15.96 -9.06 28.63
C THR A 52 15.55 -7.61 28.39
N SER A 53 15.43 -6.81 29.44
CA SER A 53 15.14 -5.39 29.34
C SER A 53 16.13 -4.72 28.40
N GLY A 54 15.62 -3.80 27.58
CA GLY A 54 16.46 -2.95 26.74
C GLY A 54 17.35 -1.99 27.57
N PRO A 55 18.11 -1.12 26.89
CA PRO A 55 19.02 -0.21 27.58
C PRO A 55 18.26 0.73 28.50
N ASP A 56 18.86 1.01 29.68
CA ASP A 56 18.42 2.07 30.56
C ASP A 56 18.55 3.43 29.85
N ILE A 57 17.54 4.26 30.01
CA ILE A 57 17.51 5.61 29.52
C ILE A 57 17.74 6.54 30.71
N ASN A 58 18.80 7.30 30.63
CA ASN A 58 19.09 8.38 31.58
C ASN A 58 19.50 9.61 30.77
N ILE A 59 18.56 10.51 30.56
CA ILE A 59 18.74 11.70 29.75
C ILE A 59 18.89 12.89 30.70
N THR A 60 19.99 13.60 30.56
CA THR A 60 20.28 14.84 31.26
C THR A 60 20.90 15.82 30.27
N ASN A 61 20.81 17.12 30.55
CA ASN A 61 21.49 18.19 29.81
C ASN A 61 21.10 18.29 28.32
N LEU A 62 19.81 18.16 28.00
CA LEU A 62 19.30 18.42 26.64
C LEU A 62 19.39 19.91 26.32
N ALA A 63 19.79 20.22 25.08
CA ALA A 63 19.68 21.55 24.48
C ALA A 63 18.67 21.49 23.31
N PRO A 64 17.99 22.62 22.98
CA PRO A 64 17.15 22.68 21.81
C PRO A 64 17.93 22.40 20.51
N VAL A 65 17.37 21.59 19.63
CA VAL A 65 17.95 21.25 18.33
C VAL A 65 16.89 21.39 17.22
N TYR A 66 17.34 21.61 15.98
CA TYR A 66 16.43 21.80 14.84
C TYR A 66 16.13 20.48 14.09
N ASN A 67 16.92 19.44 14.35
CA ASN A 67 16.72 18.13 13.76
C ASN A 67 16.81 17.06 14.87
N TYR A 68 15.90 16.08 14.84
CA TYR A 68 15.89 14.99 15.83
C TYR A 68 17.20 14.19 15.86
N THR A 69 17.91 14.10 14.73
CA THR A 69 19.19 13.38 14.63
C THR A 69 20.30 13.97 15.51
N ASP A 70 20.15 15.25 15.91
CA ASP A 70 21.07 15.96 16.77
C ASP A 70 20.73 15.78 18.27
N GLY A 71 19.63 15.12 18.56
CA GLY A 71 19.20 14.77 19.90
C GLY A 71 19.98 13.60 20.51
N VAL A 72 19.70 13.33 21.79
CA VAL A 72 20.26 12.16 22.49
C VAL A 72 19.58 10.90 22.00
N SER A 73 20.33 9.84 21.71
CA SER A 73 19.76 8.61 21.18
C SER A 73 20.30 7.35 21.85
N THR A 74 19.46 6.29 21.81
CA THR A 74 19.85 4.92 22.17
C THR A 74 19.49 3.98 21.01
N THR A 75 20.30 2.93 20.85
CA THR A 75 20.09 1.92 19.78
C THR A 75 19.90 0.55 20.39
N PHE A 76 18.94 -0.22 19.84
CA PHE A 76 18.69 -1.60 20.23
C PHE A 76 18.20 -2.41 19.01
N THR A 77 18.25 -3.74 19.12
CA THR A 77 17.79 -4.63 18.06
C THR A 77 16.75 -5.61 18.58
N VAL A 78 15.78 -5.93 17.71
CA VAL A 78 14.83 -7.02 17.93
C VAL A 78 15.17 -8.13 16.95
N ARG A 79 15.19 -9.38 17.43
CA ARG A 79 15.69 -10.53 16.68
C ARG A 79 14.70 -11.68 16.73
N ASN A 80 14.36 -12.26 15.58
CA ASN A 80 13.55 -13.47 15.47
C ASN A 80 14.41 -14.63 14.95
N THR A 81 14.54 -15.69 15.74
CA THR A 81 15.22 -16.93 15.38
C THR A 81 14.26 -18.09 15.15
N ASN A 82 12.96 -17.88 15.24
CA ASN A 82 11.94 -18.90 14.97
C ASN A 82 11.87 -19.18 13.47
N SER A 83 11.97 -20.46 13.09
CA SER A 83 11.94 -20.89 11.69
C SER A 83 10.54 -21.13 11.14
N THR A 84 9.54 -21.19 11.99
CA THR A 84 8.14 -21.46 11.61
C THR A 84 7.28 -20.20 11.60
N ASP A 85 7.49 -19.27 12.54
CA ASP A 85 6.57 -18.18 12.81
C ASP A 85 7.19 -16.80 12.72
N SER A 86 6.42 -15.87 12.19
CA SER A 86 6.65 -14.45 12.35
C SER A 86 6.33 -14.01 13.77
N LEU A 87 7.10 -13.06 14.28
CA LEU A 87 6.99 -12.51 15.62
C LEU A 87 6.21 -11.19 15.58
N LEU A 88 5.14 -11.06 16.35
CA LEU A 88 4.50 -9.79 16.67
C LEU A 88 5.03 -9.27 18.00
N TYR A 89 5.47 -8.02 18.05
CA TYR A 89 6.06 -7.43 19.26
C TYR A 89 5.72 -5.95 19.40
N LYS A 90 5.76 -5.46 20.63
CA LYS A 90 5.68 -4.05 20.98
C LYS A 90 7.00 -3.54 21.51
N VAL A 91 7.38 -2.36 21.05
CA VAL A 91 8.44 -1.55 21.66
C VAL A 91 7.79 -0.55 22.59
N LYS A 92 8.18 -0.56 23.83
CA LYS A 92 7.62 0.26 24.91
C LYS A 92 8.72 1.10 25.55
N LEU A 93 8.38 2.32 25.98
CA LEU A 93 9.17 3.12 26.87
C LEU A 93 8.52 3.11 28.24
N GLU A 94 9.15 2.46 29.22
CA GLU A 94 8.76 2.54 30.62
C GLU A 94 9.43 3.75 31.26
N ILE A 95 8.63 4.72 31.68
CA ILE A 95 9.09 5.96 32.27
C ILE A 95 9.20 5.78 33.79
N THR A 96 10.41 5.65 34.32
CA THR A 96 10.64 5.58 35.76
C THR A 96 10.42 6.92 36.42
N SER A 97 10.98 7.98 35.83
CA SER A 97 10.78 9.36 36.28
C SER A 97 10.98 10.35 35.14
N ILE A 98 10.22 11.42 35.16
CA ILE A 98 10.34 12.55 34.22
C ILE A 98 10.15 13.86 35.00
N ALA A 99 11.05 14.79 34.80
CA ALA A 99 10.94 16.14 35.40
C ALA A 99 9.72 16.86 34.81
N ASN A 100 9.00 17.62 35.65
CA ASN A 100 7.77 18.30 35.23
C ASN A 100 8.01 19.28 34.06
N GLU A 101 9.15 19.91 34.02
CA GLU A 101 9.54 20.84 32.96
C GLU A 101 9.73 20.19 31.61
N LEU A 102 10.00 18.87 31.58
CA LEU A 102 10.05 18.06 30.32
C LEU A 102 8.70 17.58 29.85
N LYS A 103 7.60 17.80 30.59
CA LYS A 103 6.23 17.49 30.17
C LYS A 103 5.69 18.62 29.31
N ASP A 104 6.27 18.76 28.11
CA ASP A 104 6.01 19.86 27.18
C ASP A 104 5.96 19.34 25.75
N GLU A 105 5.23 20.02 24.89
CA GLU A 105 5.06 19.62 23.48
C GLU A 105 6.38 19.73 22.69
N SER A 106 7.28 20.62 23.10
CA SER A 106 8.58 20.77 22.47
C SER A 106 9.58 19.67 22.86
N PHE A 107 9.35 18.92 23.97
CA PHE A 107 10.16 17.76 24.31
C PHE A 107 9.63 16.53 23.59
N LYS A 108 10.34 16.12 22.57
CA LYS A 108 9.93 15.08 21.62
C LYS A 108 10.78 13.82 21.72
N TYR A 109 10.20 12.72 21.26
CA TYR A 109 10.93 11.52 20.89
C TYR A 109 10.68 11.18 19.43
N THR A 110 11.69 10.56 18.78
CA THR A 110 11.57 10.02 17.42
C THR A 110 12.15 8.61 17.40
N LEU A 111 11.34 7.64 17.03
CA LEU A 111 11.74 6.25 16.84
C LEU A 111 12.01 5.99 15.37
N VAL A 112 13.22 5.50 15.08
CA VAL A 112 13.67 5.07 13.76
C VAL A 112 13.84 3.56 13.79
N LYS A 113 13.23 2.85 12.84
CA LYS A 113 13.38 1.41 12.60
C LYS A 113 14.02 1.21 11.25
N ASP A 114 15.12 0.46 11.17
CA ASP A 114 15.80 0.11 9.92
C ASP A 114 16.02 1.32 8.99
N ASN A 115 16.46 2.44 9.57
CA ASN A 115 16.70 3.76 8.96
C ASN A 115 15.44 4.54 8.52
N LYS A 116 14.24 4.09 8.88
CA LYS A 116 12.98 4.77 8.61
C LYS A 116 12.37 5.30 9.90
N VAL A 117 11.91 6.56 9.91
CA VAL A 117 11.12 7.10 11.03
C VAL A 117 9.78 6.38 11.08
N VAL A 118 9.50 5.72 12.21
CA VAL A 118 8.23 4.98 12.40
C VAL A 118 7.29 5.69 13.37
N LYS A 119 7.81 6.56 14.23
CA LYS A 119 6.99 7.37 15.13
C LYS A 119 7.76 8.61 15.62
N THR A 120 7.07 9.74 15.68
CA THR A 120 7.47 10.92 16.43
C THR A 120 6.32 11.33 17.34
N GLY A 121 6.62 11.72 18.57
CA GLY A 121 5.64 12.17 19.54
C GLY A 121 6.29 13.06 20.59
N ASN A 122 5.50 13.51 21.57
CA ASN A 122 5.97 14.27 22.73
C ASN A 122 5.65 13.55 24.04
N LEU A 123 6.17 14.06 25.15
CA LEU A 123 6.01 13.49 26.47
C LEU A 123 5.21 14.41 27.42
N LYS A 124 4.41 15.35 26.89
CA LYS A 124 3.66 16.33 27.69
C LYS A 124 2.74 15.69 28.74
N ASP A 125 2.11 14.56 28.37
CA ASP A 125 1.19 13.83 29.23
C ASP A 125 1.85 12.66 29.97
N ALA A 126 3.19 12.57 29.95
CA ALA A 126 3.91 11.48 30.57
C ALA A 126 3.83 11.54 32.11
N VAL A 127 3.64 10.40 32.73
CA VAL A 127 3.55 10.22 34.18
C VAL A 127 4.61 9.23 34.65
N ASN A 128 5.18 9.46 35.84
CA ASN A 128 6.10 8.51 36.43
C ASN A 128 5.43 7.15 36.65
N GLY A 129 6.09 6.07 36.25
CA GLY A 129 5.58 4.72 36.30
C GLY A 129 4.71 4.33 35.08
N ASN A 130 4.49 5.22 34.13
CA ASN A 130 3.74 4.91 32.91
C ASN A 130 4.60 4.22 31.85
N THR A 131 3.89 3.43 31.03
CA THR A 131 4.45 2.79 29.84
C THR A 131 3.86 3.42 28.59
N LEU A 132 4.71 3.92 27.72
CA LEU A 132 4.34 4.46 26.42
C LEU A 132 4.64 3.43 25.33
N ILE A 133 3.64 3.06 24.53
CA ILE A 133 3.86 2.21 23.35
C ILE A 133 4.46 3.07 22.25
N LEU A 134 5.70 2.78 21.89
CA LEU A 134 6.42 3.46 20.83
C LEU A 134 6.11 2.90 19.45
N ASN A 135 6.02 1.57 19.34
CA ASN A 135 5.76 0.89 18.07
C ASN A 135 5.18 -0.52 18.32
N THR A 136 4.25 -0.95 17.48
CA THR A 136 3.87 -2.35 17.32
C THR A 136 4.34 -2.78 15.93
N SER A 137 5.01 -3.89 15.83
CA SER A 137 5.63 -4.33 14.58
C SER A 137 5.76 -5.84 14.54
N SER A 138 5.97 -6.37 13.34
CA SER A 138 6.29 -7.78 13.16
C SER A 138 7.69 -7.97 12.62
N LEU A 139 8.20 -9.18 12.80
CA LEU A 139 9.46 -9.63 12.26
C LEU A 139 9.27 -11.03 11.69
N ASP A 140 9.59 -11.20 10.41
CA ASP A 140 9.42 -12.47 9.73
C ASP A 140 10.16 -13.62 10.41
N LYS A 141 9.76 -14.85 10.08
CA LYS A 141 10.48 -16.04 10.52
C LYS A 141 11.94 -15.98 10.11
N GLY A 142 12.80 -16.41 11.02
CA GLY A 142 14.23 -16.50 10.82
C GLY A 142 14.75 -17.90 11.14
N SER A 143 16.00 -18.01 11.58
CA SER A 143 16.59 -19.21 12.16
C SER A 143 17.75 -18.82 13.07
N THR A 144 18.26 -19.74 13.86
CA THR A 144 19.44 -19.48 14.70
C THR A 144 20.68 -19.12 13.88
N SER A 145 20.83 -19.71 12.68
CA SER A 145 21.93 -19.44 11.74
C SER A 145 21.69 -18.23 10.84
N SER A 146 20.42 -17.85 10.61
CA SER A 146 20.01 -16.70 9.78
C SER A 146 18.82 -15.99 10.42
N PRO A 147 19.04 -15.27 11.52
CA PRO A 147 17.98 -14.57 12.22
C PRO A 147 17.48 -13.39 11.38
N LYS A 148 16.17 -13.10 11.50
CA LYS A 148 15.64 -11.81 11.10
C LYS A 148 15.91 -10.79 12.20
N ILE A 149 16.33 -9.60 11.83
CA ILE A 149 16.73 -8.55 12.78
C ILE A 149 16.13 -7.22 12.31
N SER A 150 15.54 -6.47 13.25
CA SER A 150 15.24 -5.05 13.08
C SER A 150 16.09 -4.23 14.04
N THR A 151 16.67 -3.16 13.54
CA THR A 151 17.45 -2.22 14.32
C THR A 151 16.64 -0.96 14.60
N PHE A 152 16.55 -0.61 15.87
CA PHE A 152 15.85 0.58 16.34
C PHE A 152 16.83 1.61 16.87
N LYS A 153 16.52 2.89 16.60
CA LYS A 153 17.20 4.03 17.23
C LYS A 153 16.14 4.99 17.76
N LEU A 154 16.14 5.21 19.07
CA LEU A 154 15.23 6.12 19.74
C LEU A 154 15.98 7.41 20.08
N TYR A 155 15.46 8.51 19.58
CA TYR A 155 15.98 9.86 19.84
C TYR A 155 15.07 10.59 20.81
N PHE A 156 15.68 11.39 21.71
CA PHE A 156 14.98 12.37 22.53
C PHE A 156 15.60 13.75 22.28
N TRP A 157 14.75 14.75 22.09
CA TRP A 157 15.19 16.07 21.67
C TRP A 157 14.19 17.16 22.06
N ILE A 158 14.69 18.41 22.26
CA ILE A 158 13.86 19.59 22.43
C ILE A 158 13.80 20.27 21.07
N ASP A 159 12.59 20.48 20.54
CA ASP A 159 12.37 21.08 19.21
C ASP A 159 12.65 22.58 19.23
N GLY A 160 13.78 22.98 18.67
CA GLY A 160 14.20 24.38 18.60
C GLY A 160 13.35 25.28 17.69
N ASN A 161 12.46 24.69 16.88
CA ASN A 161 11.49 25.43 16.06
C ASN A 161 10.23 25.82 16.85
N MET A 162 10.03 25.28 18.04
CA MET A 162 8.89 25.59 18.92
C MET A 162 9.31 26.55 20.03
N GLU A 163 8.33 27.30 20.54
CA GLU A 163 8.53 28.03 21.79
C GLU A 163 8.77 27.00 22.90
N ASN A 164 9.95 26.98 23.48
CA ASN A 164 10.30 26.02 24.50
C ASN A 164 10.54 26.69 25.86
N ASN A 165 10.30 25.92 26.91
CA ASN A 165 10.52 26.37 28.28
C ASN A 165 12.01 26.36 28.55
N PRO A 166 12.65 27.53 28.86
CA PRO A 166 14.09 27.59 29.12
C PRO A 166 14.51 26.78 30.34
N ASN A 167 13.58 26.39 31.22
CA ASN A 167 13.84 25.59 32.40
C ASN A 167 14.00 24.09 32.12
N MET A 168 13.81 23.63 30.87
CA MET A 168 14.02 22.21 30.49
C MET A 168 15.48 21.79 30.52
N MET A 169 16.41 22.75 30.37
CA MET A 169 17.84 22.48 30.40
C MET A 169 18.25 21.92 31.78
N ASN A 170 19.10 20.91 31.77
CA ASN A 170 19.55 20.19 32.97
C ASN A 170 18.47 19.41 33.72
N LYS A 171 17.35 19.10 33.07
CA LYS A 171 16.31 18.22 33.60
C LYS A 171 16.52 16.79 33.10
N SER A 172 15.96 15.82 33.82
CA SER A 172 16.17 14.40 33.52
C SER A 172 14.91 13.63 33.19
N LEU A 173 15.07 12.71 32.28
CA LEU A 173 14.16 11.60 32.02
C LEU A 173 14.91 10.30 32.32
N VAL A 174 14.33 9.46 33.18
CA VAL A 174 14.84 8.12 33.48
C VAL A 174 13.79 7.10 33.09
N GLY A 175 14.18 6.06 32.37
CA GLY A 175 13.31 5.00 31.92
C GLY A 175 14.08 3.82 31.34
N LYS A 176 13.38 2.90 30.73
CA LYS A 176 13.98 1.78 30.00
C LYS A 176 13.14 1.44 28.77
N ILE A 177 13.79 0.87 27.78
CA ILE A 177 13.10 0.22 26.67
C ILE A 177 12.72 -1.19 27.09
N ASP A 178 11.46 -1.52 26.91
CA ASP A 178 10.93 -2.86 27.00
C ASP A 178 10.41 -3.32 25.64
N VAL A 179 10.66 -4.58 25.29
CA VAL A 179 10.17 -5.19 24.06
C VAL A 179 9.37 -6.45 24.44
N GLY A 180 8.06 -6.38 24.22
CA GLY A 180 7.14 -7.46 24.56
C GLY A 180 6.61 -8.18 23.33
N VAL A 181 6.60 -9.52 23.35
CA VAL A 181 5.88 -10.31 22.32
C VAL A 181 4.39 -10.28 22.62
N GLU A 182 3.60 -10.06 21.57
CA GLU A 182 2.15 -10.13 21.68
C GLU A 182 1.68 -11.55 21.37
N THR A 183 0.95 -12.13 22.31
CA THR A 183 0.45 -13.52 22.21
C THR A 183 -1.03 -13.61 21.91
N ASN A 184 -1.81 -12.56 22.18
CA ASN A 184 -3.24 -12.50 21.88
C ASN A 184 -3.51 -12.21 20.39
N VAL A 185 -3.04 -13.13 19.55
CA VAL A 185 -3.05 -13.01 18.09
C VAL A 185 -4.06 -14.02 17.53
N ILE A 186 -4.91 -13.54 16.60
CA ILE A 186 -5.86 -14.43 15.92
C ILE A 186 -5.09 -15.45 15.05
N THR A 187 -5.60 -16.68 14.97
CA THR A 187 -5.01 -17.74 14.17
C THR A 187 -4.90 -17.33 12.70
N ASN A 188 -3.94 -17.92 11.98
CA ASN A 188 -3.77 -17.65 10.56
C ASN A 188 -4.78 -18.46 9.73
N THR A 189 -5.00 -18.02 8.50
CA THR A 189 -5.80 -18.71 7.50
C THR A 189 -4.90 -19.51 6.55
N GLU A 190 -5.46 -20.54 5.93
CA GLU A 190 -4.77 -21.31 4.89
C GLU A 190 -4.46 -20.42 3.66
N SER A 191 -3.44 -20.79 2.90
CA SER A 191 -3.00 -20.04 1.71
C SER A 191 -3.97 -20.15 0.52
N SER A 192 -4.82 -21.17 0.51
CA SER A 192 -5.82 -21.40 -0.56
C SER A 192 -7.20 -21.54 0.05
N ILE A 193 -8.06 -20.54 -0.14
CA ILE A 193 -9.37 -20.43 0.47
C ILE A 193 -10.45 -20.31 -0.59
N SER A 194 -11.50 -21.11 -0.47
CA SER A 194 -12.74 -21.01 -1.26
C SER A 194 -13.92 -20.61 -0.37
N SER A 195 -15.06 -20.29 -0.95
CA SER A 195 -16.29 -19.99 -0.21
C SER A 195 -16.79 -21.18 0.64
N THR A 196 -16.46 -22.42 0.23
CA THR A 196 -16.81 -23.65 0.96
C THR A 196 -15.79 -24.03 2.03
N SER A 197 -14.62 -23.37 2.08
CA SER A 197 -13.64 -23.58 3.15
C SER A 197 -14.22 -23.16 4.49
N LYS A 198 -13.83 -23.85 5.54
CA LYS A 198 -14.25 -23.53 6.90
C LYS A 198 -13.60 -22.24 7.38
N PHE A 199 -14.32 -21.45 8.17
CA PHE A 199 -13.82 -20.18 8.68
C PHE A 199 -13.01 -20.39 9.96
N LEU A 200 -11.75 -20.00 9.93
CA LEU A 200 -10.81 -20.22 11.03
C LEU A 200 -10.83 -21.69 11.47
N ASN A 201 -10.82 -21.97 12.75
CA ASN A 201 -10.83 -23.34 13.29
C ASN A 201 -12.25 -23.94 13.46
N SER A 202 -13.29 -23.35 12.84
CA SER A 202 -14.68 -23.76 13.01
C SER A 202 -15.17 -24.77 11.98
N GLU A 203 -16.39 -25.28 12.17
CA GLU A 203 -17.11 -26.07 11.18
C GLU A 203 -17.94 -25.21 10.22
N VAL A 204 -17.98 -23.88 10.38
CA VAL A 204 -18.80 -22.96 9.59
C VAL A 204 -18.15 -22.71 8.22
N PRO A 205 -18.81 -23.05 7.10
CA PRO A 205 -18.33 -22.67 5.77
C PRO A 205 -18.37 -21.15 5.60
N ARG A 206 -17.36 -20.57 4.96
CA ARG A 206 -17.24 -19.13 4.74
C ARG A 206 -18.46 -18.52 4.06
N GLN A 207 -19.02 -19.21 3.07
CA GLN A 207 -20.23 -18.77 2.37
C GLN A 207 -21.49 -18.69 3.24
N ASN A 208 -21.50 -19.33 4.41
CA ASN A 208 -22.65 -19.34 5.30
C ASN A 208 -22.60 -18.22 6.36
N ILE A 209 -21.60 -17.34 6.32
CA ILE A 209 -21.46 -16.22 7.26
C ILE A 209 -22.18 -14.99 6.71
N THR A 210 -23.10 -14.43 7.48
CA THR A 210 -23.92 -13.25 7.12
C THR A 210 -23.45 -11.97 7.78
N THR A 211 -22.96 -12.05 9.02
CA THR A 211 -22.29 -10.95 9.72
C THR A 211 -21.06 -11.43 10.47
N LEU A 212 -20.09 -10.54 10.63
CA LEU A 212 -18.90 -10.79 11.41
C LEU A 212 -18.55 -9.55 12.23
N LYS A 213 -18.30 -9.74 13.53
CA LYS A 213 -17.83 -8.67 14.41
C LYS A 213 -16.72 -9.11 15.33
N VAL A 214 -15.80 -8.19 15.64
CA VAL A 214 -14.74 -8.36 16.63
C VAL A 214 -15.04 -7.49 17.84
N VAL A 215 -15.06 -8.09 19.04
CA VAL A 215 -15.43 -7.42 20.29
C VAL A 215 -14.33 -7.55 21.36
N ASP A 216 -14.34 -6.64 22.33
CA ASP A 216 -13.36 -6.55 23.43
C ASP A 216 -13.82 -7.25 24.73
N ASN A 217 -14.76 -8.19 24.62
CA ASN A 217 -15.30 -8.93 25.73
C ASN A 217 -15.54 -10.39 25.36
N LEU A 218 -15.96 -11.21 26.36
CA LEU A 218 -16.34 -12.59 26.20
C LEU A 218 -17.79 -12.81 26.67
N ASP A 219 -18.68 -11.89 26.29
CA ASP A 219 -20.13 -11.98 26.57
C ASP A 219 -20.77 -13.04 25.66
N ILE A 220 -20.47 -14.31 25.93
CA ILE A 220 -20.89 -15.45 25.11
C ILE A 220 -22.31 -15.82 25.47
N PRO A 221 -23.27 -15.81 24.53
CA PRO A 221 -24.65 -16.23 24.79
C PRO A 221 -24.74 -17.70 25.26
N GLU A 222 -25.69 -17.99 26.14
CA GLU A 222 -25.97 -19.36 26.54
C GLU A 222 -26.35 -20.22 25.31
N GLY A 223 -25.81 -21.43 25.25
CA GLY A 223 -26.03 -22.35 24.14
C GLY A 223 -25.22 -22.07 22.86
N ALA A 224 -24.42 -21.01 22.80
CA ALA A 224 -23.58 -20.74 21.65
C ALA A 224 -22.46 -21.78 21.48
N THR A 225 -22.18 -22.17 20.26
CA THR A 225 -20.97 -22.93 19.93
C THR A 225 -19.75 -22.03 20.04
N VAL A 226 -18.73 -22.48 20.78
CA VAL A 226 -17.51 -21.71 21.05
C VAL A 226 -16.29 -22.42 20.45
N VAL A 227 -15.46 -21.70 19.75
CA VAL A 227 -14.24 -22.19 19.10
C VAL A 227 -13.06 -21.34 19.53
N ASP A 228 -11.93 -21.97 19.87
CA ASP A 228 -10.66 -21.27 20.08
C ASP A 228 -10.06 -20.86 18.73
N VAL A 229 -9.90 -19.55 18.54
CA VAL A 229 -9.27 -18.95 17.34
C VAL A 229 -8.00 -18.20 17.68
N SER A 230 -7.44 -18.41 18.86
CA SER A 230 -6.12 -17.93 19.22
C SER A 230 -5.03 -18.68 18.45
N LYS A 231 -3.99 -17.95 18.02
CA LYS A 231 -2.84 -18.51 17.26
C LYS A 231 -2.16 -19.66 18.03
N ASN A 232 -2.13 -19.56 19.34
CA ASN A 232 -1.42 -20.50 20.21
C ASN A 232 -2.30 -21.61 20.78
N SER A 233 -3.59 -21.65 20.42
CA SER A 233 -4.59 -22.57 20.98
C SER A 233 -4.66 -22.50 22.52
N ASP A 234 -4.57 -21.27 23.07
CA ASP A 234 -4.54 -20.98 24.50
C ASP A 234 -5.87 -20.44 25.03
N ASN A 235 -6.92 -20.44 24.22
CA ASN A 235 -8.26 -19.94 24.52
C ASN A 235 -8.33 -18.44 24.89
N THR A 236 -7.34 -17.65 24.53
CA THR A 236 -7.33 -16.20 24.79
C THR A 236 -8.23 -15.42 23.85
N ILE A 237 -8.48 -15.95 22.64
CA ILE A 237 -9.41 -15.41 21.66
C ILE A 237 -10.42 -16.48 21.31
N LYS A 238 -11.69 -16.17 21.49
CA LYS A 238 -12.80 -17.08 21.21
C LYS A 238 -13.64 -16.54 20.07
N MET A 239 -14.09 -17.44 19.22
CA MET A 239 -15.14 -17.19 18.26
C MET A 239 -16.39 -17.95 18.72
N TRP A 240 -17.56 -17.32 18.60
CA TRP A 240 -18.81 -17.99 18.91
C TRP A 240 -19.90 -17.65 17.91
N TYR A 241 -20.83 -18.57 17.81
CA TYR A 241 -22.02 -18.50 16.98
C TYR A 241 -23.12 -19.37 17.52
N ASN A 242 -24.39 -19.04 17.23
CA ASN A 242 -25.52 -19.90 17.51
C ASN A 242 -25.74 -20.89 16.36
N GLU A 243 -26.70 -21.82 16.54
CA GLU A 243 -27.15 -22.68 15.45
C GLU A 243 -27.53 -21.85 14.24
N ALA A 244 -27.30 -22.43 13.05
CA ALA A 244 -27.64 -21.80 11.79
C ALA A 244 -29.11 -21.42 11.74
N ASP A 245 -29.45 -20.32 11.10
CA ASP A 245 -30.83 -19.99 10.75
C ASP A 245 -31.45 -21.07 9.83
N ALA A 246 -32.74 -20.92 9.51
CA ALA A 246 -33.46 -21.83 8.61
C ALA A 246 -32.81 -22.00 7.22
N ASN A 247 -31.89 -21.08 6.83
CA ASN A 247 -31.14 -21.08 5.58
C ASN A 247 -29.71 -21.64 5.73
N GLY A 248 -29.33 -22.05 6.94
CA GLY A 248 -27.98 -22.52 7.25
C GLY A 248 -26.94 -21.42 7.40
N ASN A 249 -27.33 -20.19 7.74
CA ASN A 249 -26.43 -19.05 7.89
C ASN A 249 -26.08 -18.79 9.36
N TYR A 250 -24.92 -18.15 9.57
CA TYR A 250 -24.36 -17.85 10.88
C TYR A 250 -23.97 -16.39 11.03
N ASP A 251 -24.23 -15.84 12.21
CA ASP A 251 -23.63 -14.59 12.67
C ASP A 251 -22.43 -14.90 13.56
N ILE A 252 -21.26 -14.42 13.19
CA ILE A 252 -20.00 -14.71 13.86
C ILE A 252 -19.59 -13.55 14.77
N THR A 253 -19.24 -13.89 16.00
CA THR A 253 -18.55 -12.96 16.91
C THR A 253 -17.19 -13.53 17.30
N ILE A 254 -16.16 -12.70 17.24
CA ILE A 254 -14.80 -13.00 17.72
C ILE A 254 -14.53 -12.06 18.89
N GLY A 255 -14.13 -12.57 20.05
CA GLY A 255 -13.94 -11.76 21.24
C GLY A 255 -12.77 -12.19 22.11
N SER A 256 -12.32 -11.25 22.94
CA SER A 256 -11.31 -11.42 23.98
C SER A 256 -11.46 -10.32 25.01
N ASN A 257 -11.07 -10.59 26.26
CA ASN A 257 -10.94 -9.55 27.30
C ASN A 257 -9.68 -8.69 27.14
N ASN A 258 -8.88 -8.95 26.13
CA ASN A 258 -7.66 -8.21 25.79
C ASN A 258 -7.74 -7.74 24.34
N ILE A 259 -6.86 -6.82 23.95
CA ILE A 259 -6.72 -6.38 22.55
C ILE A 259 -6.45 -7.61 21.67
N ILE A 260 -7.24 -7.78 20.63
CA ILE A 260 -7.05 -8.84 19.62
C ILE A 260 -6.16 -8.29 18.52
N TYR A 261 -5.04 -8.96 18.28
CA TYR A 261 -4.12 -8.63 17.18
C TYR A 261 -4.37 -9.53 15.97
N ALA A 262 -4.38 -8.92 14.79
CA ALA A 262 -4.33 -9.67 13.55
C ALA A 262 -2.95 -10.34 13.39
N ASN A 263 -2.93 -11.51 12.75
CA ASN A 263 -1.68 -12.16 12.38
C ASN A 263 -0.87 -11.27 11.44
N PRO A 264 0.46 -11.16 11.56
CA PRO A 264 1.31 -10.38 10.65
C PRO A 264 1.05 -10.64 9.17
N SER A 265 0.72 -11.86 8.78
CA SER A 265 0.18 -12.20 7.47
C SER A 265 -1.32 -12.45 7.57
N GLY A 266 -2.11 -11.41 7.43
CA GLY A 266 -3.58 -11.52 7.38
C GLY A 266 -4.12 -11.72 5.98
N SER A 267 -3.31 -12.26 5.06
CA SER A 267 -3.79 -12.59 3.72
C SER A 267 -4.99 -13.55 3.82
N ASN A 268 -6.04 -13.26 3.05
CA ASN A 268 -7.28 -14.04 3.01
C ASN A 268 -8.09 -14.11 4.34
N LEU A 269 -7.75 -13.37 5.40
CA LEU A 269 -8.36 -13.56 6.73
C LEU A 269 -9.90 -13.55 6.69
N PHE A 270 -10.48 -12.56 6.02
CA PHE A 270 -11.93 -12.41 5.85
C PHE A 270 -12.38 -12.59 4.38
N SER A 271 -11.63 -13.34 3.56
CA SER A 271 -11.98 -13.54 2.15
C SER A 271 -13.08 -14.57 1.97
N ASN A 272 -13.78 -14.49 0.83
CA ASN A 272 -14.78 -15.47 0.39
C ASN A 272 -15.95 -15.70 1.38
N LEU A 273 -16.28 -14.70 2.18
CA LEU A 273 -17.50 -14.68 2.98
C LEU A 273 -18.64 -14.17 2.06
N THR A 274 -19.06 -15.03 1.12
CA THR A 274 -19.88 -14.58 -0.02
C THR A 274 -21.26 -14.05 0.36
N ASN A 275 -21.80 -14.45 1.52
CA ASN A 275 -23.09 -13.98 2.05
C ASN A 275 -22.95 -12.88 3.11
N VAL A 276 -21.71 -12.50 3.49
CA VAL A 276 -21.51 -11.45 4.49
C VAL A 276 -22.00 -10.10 3.95
N THR A 277 -22.78 -9.40 4.74
CA THR A 277 -23.31 -8.07 4.40
C THR A 277 -22.59 -6.94 5.14
N SER A 278 -22.06 -7.23 6.31
CA SER A 278 -21.28 -6.27 7.13
C SER A 278 -20.19 -6.96 7.93
N ILE A 279 -19.06 -6.26 8.08
CA ILE A 279 -17.92 -6.68 8.89
C ILE A 279 -17.57 -5.53 9.84
N ASP A 280 -17.50 -5.82 11.15
CA ASP A 280 -17.07 -4.87 12.18
C ASP A 280 -15.75 -5.33 12.80
N LEU A 281 -14.69 -4.56 12.55
CA LEU A 281 -13.32 -4.81 13.03
C LEU A 281 -12.86 -3.75 14.04
N SER A 282 -13.77 -2.99 14.63
CA SER A 282 -13.45 -1.87 15.53
C SER A 282 -12.51 -2.25 16.69
N ASN A 283 -12.50 -3.52 17.08
CA ASN A 283 -11.65 -4.05 18.15
C ASN A 283 -10.51 -4.95 17.66
N LEU A 284 -10.17 -4.91 16.36
CA LEU A 284 -9.03 -5.63 15.78
C LEU A 284 -7.84 -4.70 15.57
N ASP A 285 -6.73 -4.93 16.25
CA ASP A 285 -5.48 -4.22 16.03
C ASP A 285 -4.70 -4.88 14.88
N THR A 286 -4.48 -4.13 13.80
CA THR A 286 -3.74 -4.57 12.61
C THR A 286 -2.35 -3.96 12.50
N SER A 287 -1.89 -3.24 13.51
CA SER A 287 -0.62 -2.50 13.49
C SER A 287 0.63 -3.37 13.24
N GLY A 288 0.53 -4.69 13.52
CA GLY A 288 1.60 -5.64 13.22
C GLY A 288 1.53 -6.31 11.86
N MET A 289 0.50 -6.02 11.04
CA MET A 289 0.35 -6.66 9.74
C MET A 289 1.31 -6.08 8.71
N THR A 290 1.87 -6.98 7.89
CA THR A 290 2.71 -6.62 6.73
C THR A 290 2.04 -6.98 5.40
N ASN A 291 1.10 -7.93 5.43
CA ASN A 291 0.43 -8.43 4.23
C ASN A 291 -1.09 -8.49 4.45
N MET A 292 -1.83 -7.68 3.68
CA MET A 292 -3.30 -7.66 3.64
C MET A 292 -3.86 -8.14 2.29
N SER A 293 -3.06 -8.89 1.52
CA SER A 293 -3.52 -9.37 0.21
C SER A 293 -4.78 -10.24 0.35
N ASN A 294 -5.75 -10.01 -0.51
CA ASN A 294 -7.05 -10.70 -0.55
C ASN A 294 -7.86 -10.63 0.76
N MET A 295 -7.54 -9.75 1.71
CA MET A 295 -8.12 -9.79 3.07
C MET A 295 -9.66 -9.82 3.06
N PHE A 296 -10.29 -9.10 2.15
CA PHE A 296 -11.75 -9.06 1.98
C PHE A 296 -12.20 -9.56 0.60
N SER A 297 -11.31 -10.17 -0.18
CA SER A 297 -11.62 -10.61 -1.55
C SER A 297 -12.76 -11.62 -1.59
N GLY A 298 -13.64 -11.51 -2.59
CA GLY A 298 -14.75 -12.46 -2.82
C GLY A 298 -15.97 -12.26 -1.91
N ASN A 299 -16.04 -11.15 -1.18
CA ASN A 299 -17.20 -10.82 -0.34
C ASN A 299 -18.29 -10.14 -1.16
N THR A 300 -18.95 -10.90 -2.01
CA THR A 300 -19.82 -10.38 -3.09
C THR A 300 -21.04 -9.60 -2.61
N LEU A 301 -21.56 -9.87 -1.41
CA LEU A 301 -22.71 -9.19 -0.82
C LEU A 301 -22.32 -8.14 0.22
N LEU A 302 -21.03 -7.95 0.50
CA LEU A 302 -20.54 -6.98 1.49
C LEU A 302 -20.92 -5.54 1.09
N THR A 303 -21.59 -4.84 2.00
CA THR A 303 -22.04 -3.45 1.80
C THR A 303 -21.29 -2.44 2.64
N SER A 304 -20.73 -2.87 3.79
CA SER A 304 -20.01 -2.00 4.72
C SER A 304 -18.96 -2.74 5.52
N ILE A 305 -17.86 -2.03 5.83
CA ILE A 305 -16.82 -2.45 6.77
C ILE A 305 -16.63 -1.30 7.77
N ASN A 306 -16.66 -1.63 9.06
CA ASN A 306 -16.21 -0.74 10.12
C ASN A 306 -14.79 -1.15 10.51
N PHE A 307 -13.79 -0.34 10.16
CA PHE A 307 -12.39 -0.63 10.49
C PHE A 307 -12.05 -0.27 11.95
N GLY A 308 -12.67 0.79 12.51
CA GLY A 308 -12.33 1.34 13.83
C GLY A 308 -10.93 1.97 13.90
N ASP A 309 -10.59 2.49 15.08
CA ASP A 309 -9.37 3.28 15.29
C ASP A 309 -8.08 2.44 15.36
N ASN A 310 -8.21 1.13 15.62
CA ASN A 310 -7.08 0.21 15.73
C ASN A 310 -6.68 -0.43 14.40
N PHE A 311 -7.41 -0.18 13.31
CA PHE A 311 -7.09 -0.70 12.00
C PHE A 311 -5.96 0.14 11.36
N ASN A 312 -4.74 -0.31 11.52
CA ASN A 312 -3.52 0.39 11.14
C ASN A 312 -2.81 -0.33 9.99
N THR A 313 -2.54 0.38 8.90
CA THR A 313 -1.89 -0.17 7.70
C THR A 313 -0.44 0.30 7.51
N SER A 314 0.14 1.02 8.48
CA SER A 314 1.45 1.67 8.35
C SER A 314 2.64 0.73 8.10
N ASN A 315 2.51 -0.56 8.45
CA ASN A 315 3.54 -1.57 8.21
C ASN A 315 3.23 -2.46 6.98
N VAL A 316 2.10 -2.22 6.29
CA VAL A 316 1.64 -3.08 5.20
C VAL A 316 2.40 -2.76 3.91
N ASN A 317 3.00 -3.78 3.31
CA ASN A 317 3.70 -3.68 2.04
C ASN A 317 2.94 -4.32 0.85
N ASN A 318 1.89 -5.09 1.13
CA ASN A 318 1.12 -5.79 0.10
C ASN A 318 -0.39 -5.66 0.35
N MET A 319 -1.08 -4.96 -0.56
CA MET A 319 -2.54 -4.78 -0.55
C MET A 319 -3.19 -5.40 -1.81
N ARG A 320 -2.49 -6.34 -2.47
CA ARG A 320 -2.99 -6.99 -3.67
C ARG A 320 -4.38 -7.58 -3.43
N ALA A 321 -5.33 -7.26 -4.32
CA ALA A 321 -6.69 -7.81 -4.35
C ALA A 321 -7.47 -7.65 -3.02
N MET A 322 -7.13 -6.66 -2.18
CA MET A 322 -7.68 -6.54 -0.82
C MET A 322 -9.22 -6.50 -0.80
N PHE A 323 -9.83 -5.81 -1.76
CA PHE A 323 -11.30 -5.71 -1.92
C PHE A 323 -11.78 -6.30 -3.26
N ASN A 324 -10.96 -7.18 -3.89
CA ASN A 324 -11.36 -7.78 -5.16
C ASN A 324 -12.69 -8.54 -5.02
N ASP A 325 -13.58 -8.36 -6.00
CA ASP A 325 -14.90 -9.01 -6.07
C ASP A 325 -15.86 -8.64 -4.90
N CYS A 326 -15.70 -7.45 -4.30
CA CYS A 326 -16.66 -6.86 -3.36
C CYS A 326 -17.78 -6.14 -4.14
N ASN A 327 -18.57 -6.91 -4.88
CA ASN A 327 -19.51 -6.40 -5.90
C ASN A 327 -20.58 -5.44 -5.36
N SER A 328 -21.01 -5.63 -4.11
CA SER A 328 -22.10 -4.85 -3.49
C SER A 328 -21.62 -3.62 -2.70
N LEU A 329 -20.30 -3.43 -2.60
CA LEU A 329 -19.70 -2.34 -1.82
C LEU A 329 -19.95 -1.00 -2.51
N LYS A 330 -20.73 -0.11 -1.86
CA LYS A 330 -21.13 1.19 -2.42
C LYS A 330 -20.26 2.34 -1.93
N LYS A 331 -19.72 2.23 -0.73
CA LYS A 331 -18.84 3.19 -0.06
C LYS A 331 -17.79 2.43 0.72
N LEU A 332 -16.60 2.99 0.80
CA LEU A 332 -15.49 2.46 1.55
C LEU A 332 -14.72 3.63 2.16
N ASP A 333 -14.61 3.67 3.47
CA ASP A 333 -13.82 4.66 4.18
C ASP A 333 -12.38 4.16 4.33
N LEU A 334 -11.46 4.82 3.66
CA LEU A 334 -10.03 4.52 3.68
C LEU A 334 -9.20 5.66 4.30
N SER A 335 -9.84 6.62 4.95
CA SER A 335 -9.18 7.81 5.51
C SER A 335 -8.08 7.48 6.53
N GLY A 336 -8.21 6.33 7.24
CA GLY A 336 -7.20 5.81 8.17
C GLY A 336 -6.06 5.03 7.52
N PHE A 337 -6.06 4.82 6.19
CA PHE A 337 -5.05 3.99 5.55
C PHE A 337 -3.76 4.77 5.30
N ASN A 338 -2.65 4.21 5.73
CA ASN A 338 -1.30 4.63 5.34
C ASN A 338 -0.74 3.63 4.33
N THR A 339 -0.44 4.09 3.12
CA THR A 339 0.02 3.23 2.02
C THR A 339 1.48 3.47 1.64
N SER A 340 2.22 4.28 2.40
CA SER A 340 3.58 4.70 2.07
C SER A 340 4.60 3.55 1.89
N ASP A 341 4.36 2.38 2.48
CA ASP A 341 5.21 1.19 2.34
C ASP A 341 4.70 0.17 1.35
N VAL A 342 3.53 0.41 0.74
CA VAL A 342 2.90 -0.54 -0.17
C VAL A 342 3.64 -0.61 -1.50
N THR A 343 3.98 -1.83 -1.89
CA THR A 343 4.66 -2.12 -3.18
C THR A 343 3.74 -2.75 -4.21
N SER A 344 2.60 -3.32 -3.80
CA SER A 344 1.62 -3.93 -4.70
C SER A 344 0.20 -3.52 -4.34
N MET A 345 -0.50 -2.93 -5.32
CA MET A 345 -1.93 -2.63 -5.29
C MET A 345 -2.68 -3.31 -6.44
N ASP A 346 -2.06 -4.32 -7.03
CA ASP A 346 -2.65 -5.13 -8.11
C ASP A 346 -4.04 -5.61 -7.72
N SER A 347 -5.03 -5.39 -8.57
CA SER A 347 -6.42 -5.84 -8.38
C SER A 347 -7.11 -5.30 -7.11
N MET A 348 -6.61 -4.26 -6.44
CA MET A 348 -7.07 -3.85 -5.09
C MET A 348 -8.59 -3.62 -5.02
N PHE A 349 -9.19 -2.99 -6.01
CA PHE A 349 -10.64 -2.72 -6.11
C PHE A 349 -11.28 -3.44 -7.30
N ARG A 350 -10.61 -4.44 -7.86
CA ARG A 350 -11.11 -5.20 -9.00
C ARG A 350 -12.52 -5.70 -8.74
N LYS A 351 -13.47 -5.51 -9.68
CA LYS A 351 -14.88 -5.94 -9.58
C LYS A 351 -15.69 -5.33 -8.43
N CYS A 352 -15.29 -4.17 -7.91
CA CYS A 352 -16.15 -3.39 -7.02
C CYS A 352 -17.27 -2.70 -7.82
N LYS A 353 -18.19 -3.49 -8.38
CA LYS A 353 -19.17 -3.06 -9.39
C LYS A 353 -20.15 -1.99 -8.92
N SER A 354 -20.44 -1.93 -7.62
CA SER A 354 -21.39 -0.96 -7.04
C SER A 354 -20.72 0.31 -6.51
N LEU A 355 -19.38 0.37 -6.53
CA LEU A 355 -18.61 1.50 -6.00
C LEU A 355 -18.76 2.71 -6.94
N LYS A 356 -19.38 3.79 -6.47
CA LYS A 356 -19.63 5.00 -7.27
C LYS A 356 -18.53 6.03 -7.13
N ASN A 357 -18.02 6.19 -5.93
CA ASN A 357 -16.96 7.11 -5.58
C ASN A 357 -16.04 6.45 -4.56
N ILE A 358 -14.78 6.82 -4.55
CA ILE A 358 -13.81 6.43 -3.55
C ILE A 358 -12.86 7.60 -3.31
N ASP A 359 -12.56 7.89 -2.04
CA ASP A 359 -11.56 8.88 -1.65
C ASP A 359 -10.21 8.17 -1.46
N LEU A 360 -9.23 8.54 -2.27
CA LEU A 360 -7.86 8.02 -2.26
C LEU A 360 -6.84 9.16 -2.03
N SER A 361 -7.29 10.32 -1.57
CA SER A 361 -6.44 11.52 -1.42
C SER A 361 -5.28 11.34 -0.44
N ASN A 362 -5.41 10.39 0.51
CA ASN A 362 -4.36 10.01 1.46
C ASN A 362 -3.42 8.89 0.97
N PHE A 363 -3.65 8.36 -0.25
CA PHE A 363 -2.81 7.26 -0.75
C PHE A 363 -1.46 7.78 -1.25
N ASP A 364 -0.38 7.33 -0.63
CA ASP A 364 0.99 7.44 -1.14
C ASP A 364 1.33 6.18 -1.94
N THR A 365 1.46 6.32 -3.26
CA THR A 365 1.76 5.20 -4.16
C THR A 365 3.20 5.24 -4.71
N THR A 366 4.06 6.09 -4.17
CA THR A 366 5.45 6.31 -4.65
C THR A 366 6.33 5.05 -4.61
N ASN A 367 5.94 4.03 -3.82
CA ASN A 367 6.64 2.75 -3.73
C ASN A 367 5.96 1.62 -4.51
N VAL A 368 4.81 1.88 -5.14
CA VAL A 368 4.04 0.84 -5.85
C VAL A 368 4.71 0.46 -7.17
N ILE A 369 4.85 -0.84 -7.40
CA ILE A 369 5.48 -1.42 -8.59
C ILE A 369 4.44 -1.92 -9.60
N THR A 370 3.25 -2.31 -9.14
CA THR A 370 2.18 -2.79 -10.01
C THR A 370 0.82 -2.24 -9.58
N MET A 371 0.08 -1.72 -10.56
CA MET A 371 -1.31 -1.27 -10.44
C MET A 371 -2.22 -2.00 -11.44
N ALA A 372 -1.76 -3.15 -11.98
CA ALA A 372 -2.54 -3.93 -12.92
C ALA A 372 -3.91 -4.30 -12.33
N TYR A 373 -4.98 -4.20 -13.12
CA TYR A 373 -6.35 -4.55 -12.73
C TYR A 373 -6.94 -3.73 -11.58
N MET A 374 -6.29 -2.63 -11.11
CA MET A 374 -6.63 -1.99 -9.84
C MET A 374 -8.10 -1.58 -9.73
N PHE A 375 -8.69 -1.07 -10.81
CA PHE A 375 -10.10 -0.68 -10.91
C PHE A 375 -10.88 -1.48 -11.96
N GLU A 376 -10.34 -2.63 -12.41
CA GLU A 376 -11.01 -3.48 -13.41
C GLU A 376 -12.44 -3.80 -12.99
N GLU A 377 -13.41 -3.63 -13.90
CA GLU A 377 -14.84 -3.86 -13.70
C GLU A 377 -15.47 -3.00 -12.57
N CYS A 378 -14.89 -1.87 -12.19
CA CYS A 378 -15.55 -0.88 -11.33
C CYS A 378 -16.59 -0.09 -12.14
N SER A 379 -17.61 -0.79 -12.65
CA SER A 379 -18.52 -0.28 -13.66
C SER A 379 -19.45 0.86 -13.21
N SER A 380 -19.61 1.09 -11.90
CA SER A 380 -20.39 2.20 -11.36
C SER A 380 -19.58 3.47 -11.07
N LEU A 381 -18.25 3.44 -11.15
CA LEU A 381 -17.41 4.63 -10.95
C LEU A 381 -17.74 5.68 -12.01
N THR A 382 -18.06 6.90 -11.56
CA THR A 382 -18.33 8.06 -12.45
C THR A 382 -17.20 9.07 -12.44
N ASN A 383 -16.53 9.21 -11.32
CA ASN A 383 -15.35 10.06 -11.11
C ASN A 383 -14.32 9.32 -10.28
N LEU A 384 -13.05 9.59 -10.55
CA LEU A 384 -11.94 9.01 -9.81
C LEU A 384 -10.82 10.07 -9.74
N ASP A 385 -10.49 10.51 -8.53
CA ASP A 385 -9.37 11.42 -8.27
C ASP A 385 -8.11 10.60 -7.96
N LEU A 386 -7.10 10.73 -8.80
CA LEU A 386 -5.80 10.07 -8.68
C LEU A 386 -4.66 11.09 -8.52
N SER A 387 -4.96 12.33 -8.15
CA SER A 387 -3.97 13.40 -8.02
C SER A 387 -2.88 13.13 -6.98
N SER A 388 -3.15 12.26 -6.01
CA SER A 388 -2.16 11.79 -5.00
C SER A 388 -1.21 10.70 -5.52
N PHE A 389 -1.48 10.10 -6.71
CA PHE A 389 -0.75 8.92 -7.16
C PHE A 389 0.63 9.26 -7.74
N GLY A 390 1.69 8.78 -7.08
CA GLY A 390 3.05 8.75 -7.64
C GLY A 390 3.29 7.44 -8.38
N THR A 391 3.54 7.46 -9.70
CA THR A 391 3.61 6.26 -10.53
C THR A 391 4.99 5.95 -11.10
N SER A 392 6.02 6.71 -10.71
CA SER A 392 7.37 6.61 -11.27
C SER A 392 8.05 5.24 -11.12
N LYS A 393 7.58 4.37 -10.21
CA LYS A 393 8.11 2.99 -10.06
C LYS A 393 7.21 1.93 -10.69
N VAL A 394 6.05 2.31 -11.21
CA VAL A 394 5.06 1.35 -11.73
C VAL A 394 5.53 0.76 -13.05
N LYS A 395 5.47 -0.56 -13.15
CA LYS A 395 5.84 -1.34 -14.34
C LYS A 395 4.66 -1.90 -15.10
N LEU A 396 3.55 -2.17 -14.42
CA LEU A 396 2.38 -2.80 -15.00
C LEU A 396 1.13 -1.96 -14.71
N MET A 397 0.44 -1.54 -15.79
CA MET A 397 -0.84 -0.82 -15.75
C MET A 397 -1.90 -1.49 -16.63
N ASN A 398 -1.63 -2.75 -17.04
CA ASN A 398 -2.60 -3.47 -17.85
C ASN A 398 -3.93 -3.62 -17.11
N ASP A 399 -5.04 -3.50 -17.86
CA ASP A 399 -6.43 -3.63 -17.37
C ASP A 399 -6.80 -2.65 -16.24
N MET A 400 -5.97 -1.62 -15.95
CA MET A 400 -6.15 -0.78 -14.76
C MET A 400 -7.57 -0.18 -14.64
N PHE A 401 -8.16 0.22 -15.75
CA PHE A 401 -9.52 0.79 -15.83
C PHE A 401 -10.44 -0.05 -16.75
N TYR A 402 -10.07 -1.31 -17.06
CA TYR A 402 -10.90 -2.15 -17.90
C TYR A 402 -12.34 -2.21 -17.38
N ASN A 403 -13.30 -1.93 -18.29
CA ASN A 403 -14.74 -1.92 -18.00
C ASN A 403 -15.19 -0.96 -16.87
N CYS A 404 -14.48 0.17 -16.66
CA CYS A 404 -15.01 1.31 -15.92
C CYS A 404 -16.02 2.06 -16.80
N SER A 405 -17.12 1.39 -17.13
CA SER A 405 -18.02 1.77 -18.23
C SER A 405 -18.80 3.07 -18.03
N ASN A 406 -18.91 3.58 -16.80
CA ASN A 406 -19.57 4.84 -16.47
C ASN A 406 -18.60 5.98 -16.15
N LEU A 407 -17.29 5.76 -16.27
CA LEU A 407 -16.27 6.79 -16.02
C LEU A 407 -16.34 7.86 -17.12
N LEU A 408 -16.64 9.12 -16.73
CA LEU A 408 -16.87 10.21 -17.68
C LEU A 408 -15.58 10.93 -18.07
N SER A 409 -14.68 11.08 -17.12
CA SER A 409 -13.38 11.73 -17.28
C SER A 409 -12.36 11.12 -16.32
N LEU A 410 -11.10 11.24 -16.66
CA LEU A 410 -9.99 10.77 -15.85
C LEU A 410 -8.80 11.72 -16.04
N ASP A 411 -8.32 12.29 -14.93
CA ASP A 411 -7.11 13.12 -14.92
C ASP A 411 -5.90 12.24 -14.58
N LEU A 412 -4.98 12.10 -15.53
CA LEU A 412 -3.73 11.35 -15.41
C LEU A 412 -2.50 12.25 -15.59
N SER A 413 -2.67 13.58 -15.46
CA SER A 413 -1.60 14.55 -15.69
C SER A 413 -0.38 14.40 -14.78
N ASN A 414 -0.55 13.76 -13.63
CA ASN A 414 0.52 13.43 -12.67
C ASN A 414 1.17 12.06 -12.88
N PHE A 415 0.68 11.24 -13.85
CA PHE A 415 1.23 9.91 -14.07
C PHE A 415 2.58 9.98 -14.79
N ASP A 416 3.62 9.45 -14.15
CA ASP A 416 4.91 9.14 -14.78
C ASP A 416 4.86 7.68 -15.25
N THR A 417 4.83 7.47 -16.57
CA THR A 417 4.74 6.15 -17.19
C THR A 417 6.08 5.65 -17.75
N SER A 418 7.17 6.36 -17.48
CA SER A 418 8.50 6.07 -18.04
C SER A 418 9.04 4.66 -17.74
N ASN A 419 8.56 4.02 -16.66
CA ASN A 419 8.94 2.64 -16.31
C ASN A 419 7.90 1.59 -16.70
N VAL A 420 6.77 1.99 -17.30
CA VAL A 420 5.68 1.07 -17.65
C VAL A 420 6.04 0.25 -18.89
N THR A 421 5.88 -1.06 -18.79
CA THR A 421 6.18 -2.01 -19.89
C THR A 421 4.92 -2.59 -20.54
N ASN A 422 3.78 -2.56 -19.86
CA ASN A 422 2.53 -3.16 -20.35
C ASN A 422 1.33 -2.26 -20.05
N MET A 423 0.62 -1.84 -21.13
CA MET A 423 -0.62 -1.05 -21.08
C MET A 423 -1.79 -1.76 -21.79
N THR A 424 -1.69 -3.09 -21.93
CA THR A 424 -2.78 -3.90 -22.54
C THR A 424 -4.09 -3.63 -21.82
N ASP A 425 -5.19 -3.47 -22.58
CA ASP A 425 -6.56 -3.35 -22.08
C ASP A 425 -6.80 -2.18 -21.08
N MET A 426 -5.85 -1.22 -20.93
CA MET A 426 -5.86 -0.23 -19.85
C MET A 426 -7.18 0.54 -19.75
N PHE A 427 -7.79 0.91 -20.88
CA PHE A 427 -9.07 1.63 -20.94
C PHE A 427 -10.15 0.83 -21.70
N TRP A 428 -9.94 -0.47 -21.93
CA TRP A 428 -10.94 -1.28 -22.66
C TRP A 428 -12.31 -1.21 -21.98
N LYS A 429 -13.38 -0.93 -22.78
CA LYS A 429 -14.77 -0.72 -22.34
C LYS A 429 -14.98 0.47 -21.37
N CYS A 430 -14.13 1.48 -21.40
CA CYS A 430 -14.47 2.77 -20.81
C CYS A 430 -15.46 3.52 -21.71
N ASN A 431 -16.68 2.98 -21.83
CA ASN A 431 -17.66 3.37 -22.85
C ASN A 431 -18.13 4.83 -22.74
N ALA A 432 -18.19 5.37 -21.50
CA ALA A 432 -18.66 6.73 -21.24
C ALA A 432 -17.55 7.79 -21.32
N LEU A 433 -16.29 7.40 -21.46
CA LEU A 433 -15.15 8.30 -21.47
C LEU A 433 -15.16 9.16 -22.74
N ILE A 434 -15.29 10.49 -22.57
CA ILE A 434 -15.44 11.45 -23.67
C ILE A 434 -14.09 12.00 -24.12
N THR A 435 -13.24 12.32 -23.16
CA THR A 435 -11.90 12.87 -23.36
C THR A 435 -10.91 12.18 -22.45
N LEU A 436 -9.68 12.05 -22.94
CA LEU A 436 -8.56 11.49 -22.19
C LEU A 436 -7.29 12.22 -22.61
N ASP A 437 -6.64 12.90 -21.68
CA ASP A 437 -5.34 13.56 -21.90
C ASP A 437 -4.22 12.59 -21.52
N LEU A 438 -3.39 12.25 -22.52
CA LEU A 438 -2.24 11.36 -22.39
C LEU A 438 -0.94 12.05 -22.85
N THR A 439 -0.94 13.36 -22.95
CA THR A 439 0.20 14.13 -23.49
C THR A 439 1.47 14.02 -22.65
N ASN A 440 1.34 13.64 -21.37
CA ASN A 440 2.45 13.37 -20.44
C ASN A 440 2.92 11.91 -20.44
N PHE A 441 2.25 11.00 -21.19
CA PHE A 441 2.64 9.58 -21.18
C PHE A 441 3.96 9.37 -21.94
N ASP A 442 4.96 8.84 -21.26
CA ASP A 442 6.15 8.25 -21.86
C ASP A 442 5.92 6.76 -22.09
N THR A 443 5.85 6.36 -23.35
CA THR A 443 5.59 4.97 -23.74
C THR A 443 6.83 4.25 -24.30
N SER A 444 8.01 4.87 -24.18
CA SER A 444 9.26 4.37 -24.76
C SER A 444 9.66 2.96 -24.26
N ASN A 445 9.22 2.55 -23.07
CA ASN A 445 9.46 1.22 -22.52
C ASN A 445 8.30 0.23 -22.72
N VAL A 446 7.18 0.69 -23.32
CA VAL A 446 5.99 -0.16 -23.49
C VAL A 446 6.18 -1.12 -24.66
N ASN A 447 5.93 -2.40 -24.43
CA ASN A 447 5.99 -3.43 -25.47
C ASN A 447 4.63 -3.96 -25.91
N ASN A 448 3.57 -3.72 -25.14
CA ASN A 448 2.21 -4.20 -25.45
C ASN A 448 1.16 -3.13 -25.16
N MET A 449 0.41 -2.74 -26.21
CA MET A 449 -0.72 -1.79 -26.17
C MET A 449 -1.99 -2.42 -26.75
N GLY A 450 -2.07 -3.75 -26.83
CA GLY A 450 -3.25 -4.44 -27.35
C GLY A 450 -4.52 -3.99 -26.62
N SER A 451 -5.59 -3.73 -27.38
CA SER A 451 -6.92 -3.31 -26.87
C SER A 451 -6.93 -2.06 -25.98
N MET A 452 -5.87 -1.25 -25.90
CA MET A 452 -5.72 -0.14 -24.92
C MET A 452 -6.96 0.78 -24.87
N PHE A 453 -7.56 1.09 -26.02
CA PHE A 453 -8.76 1.94 -26.15
C PHE A 453 -9.97 1.19 -26.72
N ARG A 454 -9.93 -0.13 -26.76
CA ARG A 454 -11.01 -0.93 -27.34
C ARG A 454 -12.34 -0.63 -26.66
N ASP A 455 -13.39 -0.47 -27.46
CA ASP A 455 -14.76 -0.17 -27.00
C ASP A 455 -14.88 1.15 -26.19
N CYS A 456 -13.93 2.10 -26.32
CA CYS A 456 -14.10 3.47 -25.85
C CYS A 456 -15.04 4.25 -26.78
N ALA A 457 -16.31 3.87 -26.78
CA ALA A 457 -17.27 4.26 -27.80
C ALA A 457 -17.62 5.76 -27.81
N SER A 458 -17.43 6.46 -26.68
CA SER A 458 -17.72 7.89 -26.53
C SER A 458 -16.52 8.80 -26.78
N LEU A 459 -15.31 8.27 -26.99
CA LEU A 459 -14.13 9.08 -27.30
C LEU A 459 -14.31 9.81 -28.64
N THR A 460 -14.21 11.13 -28.60
CA THR A 460 -14.34 11.99 -29.79
C THR A 460 -12.99 12.47 -30.32
N ASN A 461 -12.00 12.57 -29.47
CA ASN A 461 -10.62 12.98 -29.77
C ASN A 461 -9.65 12.19 -28.89
N LEU A 462 -8.45 11.93 -29.42
CA LEU A 462 -7.37 11.26 -28.72
C LEU A 462 -6.03 11.79 -29.24
N ASP A 463 -5.29 12.51 -28.40
CA ASP A 463 -3.93 12.98 -28.72
C ASP A 463 -2.91 11.93 -28.29
N LEU A 464 -2.21 11.35 -29.26
CA LEU A 464 -1.16 10.35 -29.09
C LEU A 464 0.21 10.86 -29.56
N SER A 465 0.38 12.17 -29.66
CA SER A 465 1.61 12.78 -30.17
C SER A 465 2.85 12.49 -29.32
N SER A 466 2.65 12.24 -28.02
CA SER A 466 3.71 11.84 -27.07
C SER A 466 4.12 10.36 -27.18
N PHE A 467 3.34 9.52 -27.86
CA PHE A 467 3.57 8.08 -27.86
C PHE A 467 4.79 7.68 -28.69
N ASP A 468 5.79 7.10 -28.06
CA ASP A 468 6.85 6.33 -28.69
C ASP A 468 6.48 4.86 -28.74
N THR A 469 6.26 4.34 -29.94
CA THR A 469 5.84 2.94 -30.16
C THR A 469 6.98 2.08 -30.73
N SER A 470 8.22 2.55 -30.70
CA SER A 470 9.37 1.86 -31.30
C SER A 470 9.65 0.47 -30.71
N ASN A 471 9.27 0.25 -29.44
CA ASN A 471 9.40 -1.04 -28.74
C ASN A 471 8.10 -1.87 -28.73
N VAL A 472 6.99 -1.34 -29.30
CA VAL A 472 5.69 -2.00 -29.24
C VAL A 472 5.62 -3.13 -30.27
N ILE A 473 5.28 -4.32 -29.82
CA ILE A 473 5.12 -5.53 -30.66
C ILE A 473 3.66 -5.86 -30.96
N ASN A 474 2.71 -5.36 -30.16
CA ASN A 474 1.29 -5.69 -30.26
C ASN A 474 0.42 -4.43 -30.09
N ILE A 475 -0.38 -4.11 -31.11
CA ILE A 475 -1.42 -3.08 -31.11
C ILE A 475 -2.78 -3.67 -31.56
N SER A 476 -2.95 -5.01 -31.46
CA SER A 476 -4.20 -5.66 -31.85
C SER A 476 -5.39 -5.05 -31.09
N HIS A 477 -6.50 -4.86 -31.77
CA HIS A 477 -7.73 -4.27 -31.22
C HIS A 477 -7.60 -2.87 -30.60
N MET A 478 -6.47 -2.16 -30.70
CA MET A 478 -6.15 -0.95 -29.92
C MET A 478 -7.25 0.12 -30.00
N PHE A 479 -7.84 0.35 -31.17
CA PHE A 479 -8.91 1.33 -31.41
C PHE A 479 -10.23 0.69 -31.82
N ARG A 480 -10.37 -0.64 -31.65
CA ARG A 480 -11.57 -1.33 -32.06
C ARG A 480 -12.81 -0.74 -31.39
N ASN A 481 -13.84 -0.43 -32.21
CA ASN A 481 -15.14 0.10 -31.78
C ASN A 481 -15.04 1.46 -31.02
N CYS A 482 -14.01 2.29 -31.30
CA CYS A 482 -14.02 3.71 -30.93
C CYS A 482 -14.94 4.45 -31.91
N SER A 483 -16.25 4.25 -31.74
CA SER A 483 -17.24 4.54 -32.77
C SER A 483 -17.48 6.02 -33.06
N LEU A 484 -17.10 6.94 -32.14
CA LEU A 484 -17.23 8.39 -32.33
C LEU A 484 -15.93 9.05 -32.83
N LEU A 485 -14.81 8.35 -32.91
CA LEU A 485 -13.59 8.90 -33.51
C LEU A 485 -13.80 9.15 -35.01
N THR A 486 -13.48 10.37 -35.46
CA THR A 486 -13.57 10.74 -36.87
C THR A 486 -12.20 10.91 -37.54
N ILE A 487 -11.20 11.26 -36.75
CA ILE A 487 -9.80 11.44 -37.17
C ILE A 487 -8.93 10.76 -36.11
N LEU A 488 -7.89 10.07 -36.55
CA LEU A 488 -6.87 9.48 -35.70
C LEU A 488 -5.50 9.84 -36.24
N ASP A 489 -4.70 10.57 -35.44
CA ASP A 489 -3.35 10.94 -35.80
C ASP A 489 -2.35 9.99 -35.15
N LEU A 490 -1.72 9.16 -35.98
CA LEU A 490 -0.68 8.20 -35.60
C LEU A 490 0.65 8.57 -36.24
N SER A 491 0.89 9.86 -36.55
CA SER A 491 2.13 10.31 -37.18
C SER A 491 3.36 10.15 -36.27
N SER A 492 3.17 10.05 -34.94
CA SER A 492 4.19 9.71 -33.96
C SER A 492 4.60 8.23 -33.99
N PHE A 493 3.68 7.33 -34.41
CA PHE A 493 3.88 5.88 -34.31
C PHE A 493 5.00 5.36 -35.20
N ASN A 494 5.95 4.68 -34.58
CA ASN A 494 6.93 3.83 -35.24
C ASN A 494 6.47 2.38 -35.12
N THR A 495 6.04 1.77 -36.22
CA THR A 495 5.47 0.42 -36.23
C THR A 495 6.45 -0.67 -36.69
N SER A 496 7.75 -0.33 -36.83
CA SER A 496 8.77 -1.25 -37.33
C SER A 496 8.96 -2.51 -36.47
N SER A 497 8.61 -2.47 -35.17
CA SER A 497 8.66 -3.63 -34.26
C SER A 497 7.33 -4.38 -34.15
N VAL A 498 6.24 -3.85 -34.73
CA VAL A 498 4.90 -4.40 -34.54
C VAL A 498 4.71 -5.68 -35.36
N VAL A 499 4.27 -6.72 -34.70
CA VAL A 499 3.98 -8.04 -35.26
C VAL A 499 2.48 -8.30 -35.40
N ASN A 500 1.67 -7.80 -34.43
CA ASN A 500 0.24 -8.04 -34.37
C ASN A 500 -0.57 -6.74 -34.47
N MET A 501 -1.38 -6.66 -35.56
CA MET A 501 -2.33 -5.57 -35.84
C MET A 501 -3.76 -6.10 -36.06
N VAL A 502 -4.12 -7.30 -35.55
CA VAL A 502 -5.46 -7.89 -35.70
C VAL A 502 -6.53 -6.93 -35.19
N ASN A 503 -7.53 -6.62 -36.03
CA ASN A 503 -8.67 -5.77 -35.67
C ASN A 503 -8.33 -4.39 -35.12
N THR A 504 -7.13 -3.83 -35.36
CA THR A 504 -6.65 -2.57 -34.74
C THR A 504 -7.66 -1.43 -34.84
N PHE A 505 -8.28 -1.24 -36.00
CA PHE A 505 -9.28 -0.19 -36.25
C PHE A 505 -10.69 -0.73 -36.47
N ALA A 506 -10.92 -2.04 -36.26
CA ALA A 506 -12.18 -2.66 -36.59
C ALA A 506 -13.37 -1.96 -35.90
N LEU A 507 -14.52 -1.86 -36.62
CA LEU A 507 -15.77 -1.27 -36.14
C LEU A 507 -15.72 0.23 -35.81
N THR A 508 -14.73 0.96 -36.30
CA THR A 508 -14.68 2.43 -36.21
C THR A 508 -15.47 3.05 -37.38
N TYR A 509 -16.76 2.90 -37.35
CA TYR A 509 -17.65 3.24 -38.49
C TYR A 509 -17.59 4.69 -38.95
N ASN A 510 -17.28 5.64 -38.04
CA ASN A 510 -17.21 7.08 -38.30
C ASN A 510 -15.79 7.59 -38.61
N LEU A 511 -14.77 6.74 -38.49
CA LEU A 511 -13.38 7.13 -38.74
C LEU A 511 -13.15 7.41 -40.23
N LYS A 512 -12.81 8.66 -40.52
CA LYS A 512 -12.64 9.17 -41.90
C LYS A 512 -11.19 9.17 -42.33
N THR A 513 -10.28 9.50 -41.41
CA THR A 513 -8.87 9.70 -41.71
C THR A 513 -7.98 9.13 -40.62
N ILE A 514 -6.98 8.37 -41.01
CA ILE A 514 -5.87 7.93 -40.16
C ILE A 514 -4.59 8.56 -40.73
N TYR A 515 -4.00 9.50 -39.99
CA TYR A 515 -2.73 10.10 -40.37
C TYR A 515 -1.57 9.23 -39.89
N VAL A 516 -0.56 9.05 -40.74
CA VAL A 516 0.68 8.35 -40.45
C VAL A 516 1.88 9.09 -41.04
N SER A 517 3.10 8.79 -40.57
CA SER A 517 4.34 9.30 -41.12
C SER A 517 5.16 8.21 -41.83
N ASP A 518 6.37 8.54 -42.26
CA ASP A 518 7.31 7.57 -42.85
C ASP A 518 7.82 6.52 -41.80
N LYS A 519 7.49 6.68 -40.50
CA LYS A 519 7.76 5.69 -39.45
C LYS A 519 6.76 4.53 -39.45
N TRP A 520 5.64 4.64 -40.20
CA TRP A 520 4.65 3.59 -40.31
C TRP A 520 5.17 2.49 -41.21
N ASP A 521 5.57 1.37 -40.66
CA ASP A 521 6.14 0.20 -41.33
C ASP A 521 5.35 -1.06 -40.98
N ILE A 522 4.97 -1.83 -41.99
CA ILE A 522 4.21 -3.08 -41.86
C ILE A 522 5.05 -4.32 -42.22
N SER A 523 6.36 -4.16 -42.45
CA SER A 523 7.22 -5.22 -42.93
C SER A 523 7.33 -6.42 -41.96
N ASN A 524 7.21 -6.17 -40.65
CA ASN A 524 7.25 -7.20 -39.61
C ASN A 524 5.86 -7.73 -39.19
N VAL A 525 4.78 -7.17 -39.77
CA VAL A 525 3.41 -7.56 -39.39
C VAL A 525 3.07 -8.92 -39.96
N SER A 526 2.88 -9.91 -39.10
CA SER A 526 2.46 -11.27 -39.46
C SER A 526 0.97 -11.54 -39.20
N GLU A 527 0.36 -10.76 -38.29
CA GLU A 527 -1.04 -10.92 -37.87
C GLU A 527 -1.80 -9.59 -38.06
N SER A 528 -2.75 -9.56 -39.01
CA SER A 528 -3.49 -8.34 -39.33
C SER A 528 -4.95 -8.58 -39.73
N ALA A 529 -5.48 -9.78 -39.50
CA ALA A 529 -6.85 -10.13 -39.90
C ALA A 529 -7.87 -9.12 -39.36
N GLY A 530 -8.72 -8.61 -40.25
CA GLY A 530 -9.79 -7.69 -39.89
C GLY A 530 -9.36 -6.31 -39.41
N MET A 531 -8.11 -5.90 -39.62
CA MET A 531 -7.54 -4.62 -39.15
C MET A 531 -8.48 -3.43 -39.41
N PHE A 532 -9.11 -3.37 -40.59
CA PHE A 532 -10.05 -2.33 -41.03
C PHE A 532 -11.49 -2.80 -41.12
N ASN A 533 -11.84 -3.97 -40.54
CA ASN A 533 -13.20 -4.49 -40.66
C ASN A 533 -14.25 -3.50 -40.13
N GLY A 534 -15.21 -3.07 -40.97
CA GLY A 534 -16.24 -2.12 -40.58
C GLY A 534 -15.83 -0.64 -40.60
N CYS A 535 -14.64 -0.27 -41.10
CA CYS A 535 -14.20 1.14 -41.20
C CYS A 535 -14.84 1.83 -42.43
N THR A 536 -16.16 1.80 -42.54
CA THR A 536 -16.92 2.13 -43.75
C THR A 536 -16.82 3.60 -44.21
N SER A 537 -16.41 4.51 -43.32
CA SER A 537 -16.22 5.94 -43.61
C SER A 537 -14.79 6.32 -44.02
N LEU A 538 -13.86 5.35 -43.94
CA LEU A 538 -12.43 5.62 -44.10
C LEU A 538 -12.11 6.03 -45.56
N LYS A 539 -11.30 7.10 -45.65
CA LYS A 539 -10.88 7.70 -46.93
C LYS A 539 -9.36 7.90 -46.87
N GLY A 540 -8.64 7.08 -47.59
CA GLY A 540 -7.21 7.24 -47.86
C GLY A 540 -6.93 7.53 -49.33
N ALA A 541 -5.86 6.97 -49.85
CA ALA A 541 -5.54 7.04 -51.28
C ALA A 541 -6.60 6.30 -52.15
N VAL A 542 -7.28 5.28 -51.57
CA VAL A 542 -8.37 4.54 -52.21
C VAL A 542 -9.59 4.48 -51.28
N PRO A 543 -10.80 4.33 -51.86
CA PRO A 543 -12.00 4.10 -51.08
C PRO A 543 -11.97 2.76 -50.32
N TYR A 544 -12.67 2.70 -49.20
CA TYR A 544 -12.82 1.47 -48.40
C TYR A 544 -13.47 0.34 -49.17
N ASP A 545 -12.87 -0.85 -49.12
CA ASP A 545 -13.36 -2.08 -49.72
C ASP A 545 -13.50 -3.17 -48.64
N ARG A 546 -14.71 -3.70 -48.44
CA ARG A 546 -15.05 -4.73 -47.44
C ARG A 546 -14.26 -6.03 -47.60
N SER A 547 -13.76 -6.31 -48.81
CA SER A 547 -12.99 -7.53 -49.09
C SER A 547 -11.51 -7.39 -48.74
N LYS A 548 -11.04 -6.16 -48.45
CA LYS A 548 -9.61 -5.82 -48.18
C LYS A 548 -9.49 -5.16 -46.84
N THR A 549 -9.39 -5.95 -45.78
CA THR A 549 -9.42 -5.44 -44.39
C THR A 549 -8.18 -5.73 -43.58
N ASP A 550 -7.16 -6.29 -44.18
CA ASP A 550 -5.86 -6.60 -43.54
C ASP A 550 -4.79 -5.50 -43.74
N ALA A 551 -3.57 -5.76 -43.29
CA ALA A 551 -2.46 -4.82 -43.37
C ALA A 551 -2.03 -4.45 -44.80
N SER A 552 -2.44 -5.20 -45.85
CA SER A 552 -2.16 -4.83 -47.24
C SER A 552 -2.69 -3.43 -47.61
N MET A 553 -3.73 -2.99 -46.90
CA MET A 553 -4.32 -1.65 -47.04
C MET A 553 -3.75 -0.61 -46.05
N ALA A 554 -2.83 -0.99 -45.17
CA ALA A 554 -2.25 -0.11 -44.16
C ALA A 554 -1.08 0.70 -44.69
N ASN A 555 -1.31 1.45 -45.77
CA ASN A 555 -0.32 2.33 -46.39
C ASN A 555 -1.02 3.57 -46.96
N TYR A 556 -0.22 4.63 -47.25
CA TYR A 556 -0.70 5.93 -47.75
C TYR A 556 -0.57 6.08 -49.25
N THR A 557 0.02 5.14 -49.97
CA THR A 557 0.23 5.24 -51.43
C THR A 557 -0.99 4.71 -52.21
N ASN A 558 -1.46 3.53 -51.83
CA ASN A 558 -2.58 2.84 -52.47
C ASN A 558 -3.49 2.13 -51.45
N GLY A 559 -3.49 2.58 -50.21
CA GLY A 559 -4.27 2.01 -49.11
C GLY A 559 -5.19 3.06 -48.46
N TYR A 560 -5.55 2.79 -47.18
CA TYR A 560 -6.54 3.55 -46.44
C TYR A 560 -5.96 4.66 -45.55
N LEU A 561 -4.64 4.79 -45.47
CA LEU A 561 -3.98 5.76 -44.62
C LEU A 561 -3.70 7.06 -45.40
N THR A 562 -3.43 8.14 -44.67
CA THR A 562 -3.08 9.45 -45.19
C THR A 562 -1.72 9.87 -44.63
N LYS A 563 -0.78 10.26 -45.48
CA LYS A 563 0.51 10.79 -45.06
C LYS A 563 0.34 12.19 -44.47
N LYS A 564 0.95 12.43 -43.28
CA LYS A 564 1.02 13.73 -42.62
C LYS A 564 2.42 14.31 -42.77
#